data_0cf47d3579109b97d8f2b425f1dfe5f9
#
_entry.id   0cf47d3579109b97d8f2b425f1dfe5f9
#
_cell.length_a   1.000
_cell.length_b   1.000
_cell.length_c   1.000
_cell.angle_alpha   90.00
_cell.angle_beta   90.00
_cell.angle_gamma   90.00
#
_symmetry.space_group_name_H-M   'P 1'
#
loop_
_entity.id
_entity.type
_entity.pdbx_description
1 polymer ?
#
loop_
_entity_poly.entity_id
_entity_poly.type
_entity_poly.pdbx_seq_one_letter_code
_entity_poly.pdbx_strand_id
1 'polypeptide(L)'
;MSASNPDGAITRIMKIVNEKGLHARASAKFVQLVEKYDATVKVSRNDDSAGGDSIMGLMMLAAGIGTSITVSATGPEAKQCIDALDALVSGKFGEEE
;
A
#
# COMPACT_ATOMS: atom_id res chain seq x y z
N MET A 1 -4.91 -14.26 17.46
CA MET A 1 -4.40 -12.94 17.76
C MET A 1 -4.77 -11.97 16.64
N SER A 2 -5.21 -10.84 17.02
CA SER A 2 -5.64 -9.82 16.09
C SER A 2 -4.43 -9.23 15.34
N ALA A 3 -4.65 -8.83 14.09
CA ALA A 3 -3.65 -8.10 13.33
C ALA A 3 -3.56 -6.63 13.74
N SER A 4 -4.40 -6.19 14.66
CA SER A 4 -4.42 -4.80 15.11
C SER A 4 -3.30 -4.51 16.07
N ASN A 5 -2.69 -3.35 15.94
CA ASN A 5 -1.73 -2.82 16.90
C ASN A 5 -2.48 -2.15 18.07
N PRO A 6 -1.78 -1.84 19.17
CA PRO A 6 -2.42 -1.15 20.30
C PRO A 6 -3.10 0.16 19.93
N ASP A 7 -2.64 0.84 18.86
CA ASP A 7 -3.24 2.08 18.38
C ASP A 7 -4.37 1.85 17.37
N GLY A 8 -4.77 0.60 17.17
CA GLY A 8 -5.84 0.26 16.24
C GLY A 8 -5.41 0.10 14.79
N ALA A 9 -4.12 0.11 14.51
CA ALA A 9 -3.64 -0.06 13.14
C ALA A 9 -3.89 -1.48 12.64
N ILE A 10 -4.26 -1.59 11.38
CA ILE A 10 -4.36 -2.86 10.66
C ILE A 10 -3.17 -2.94 9.73
N THR A 11 -2.42 -4.03 9.80
CA THR A 11 -1.20 -4.21 9.03
C THR A 11 -1.32 -5.43 8.13
N ARG A 12 -0.88 -5.29 6.89
CA ARG A 12 -0.87 -6.40 5.94
C ARG A 12 0.37 -6.33 5.06
N ILE A 13 0.95 -7.49 4.80
CA ILE A 13 2.08 -7.61 3.88
C ILE A 13 1.51 -7.90 2.50
N MET A 14 1.95 -7.13 1.52
CA MET A 14 1.49 -7.25 0.14
C MET A 14 2.68 -7.48 -0.77
N LYS A 15 2.59 -8.49 -1.64
CA LYS A 15 3.65 -8.78 -2.59
C LYS A 15 3.43 -8.01 -3.89
N ILE A 16 4.46 -7.37 -4.39
CA ILE A 16 4.42 -6.66 -5.67
C ILE A 16 4.52 -7.69 -6.79
N VAL A 17 3.51 -7.74 -7.63
CA VAL A 17 3.40 -8.78 -8.67
C VAL A 17 3.37 -8.22 -10.09
N ASN A 18 3.38 -6.88 -10.26
CA ASN A 18 3.46 -6.27 -11.58
C ASN A 18 4.91 -6.02 -11.98
N GLU A 19 5.20 -6.11 -13.27
CA GLU A 19 6.57 -6.03 -13.76
C GLU A 19 7.29 -4.75 -13.36
N LYS A 20 6.59 -3.63 -13.44
CA LYS A 20 7.20 -2.31 -13.21
C LYS A 20 7.25 -1.92 -11.74
N GLY A 21 6.64 -2.70 -10.86
CA GLY A 21 6.63 -2.39 -9.43
C GLY A 21 5.90 -1.08 -9.11
N LEU A 22 6.33 -0.42 -8.04
CA LEU A 22 5.74 0.85 -7.61
C LEU A 22 6.29 2.03 -8.40
N HIS A 23 6.12 2.00 -9.72
CA HIS A 23 6.47 3.12 -10.58
C HIS A 23 5.45 4.27 -10.44
N ALA A 24 5.65 5.35 -11.17
CA ALA A 24 4.84 6.57 -10.97
C ALA A 24 3.33 6.32 -11.11
N ARG A 25 2.92 5.58 -12.15
CA ARG A 25 1.50 5.33 -12.38
C ARG A 25 0.90 4.44 -11.30
N ALA A 26 1.61 3.38 -10.91
CA ALA A 26 1.14 2.48 -9.86
C ALA A 26 1.03 3.21 -8.53
N SER A 27 2.03 4.03 -8.21
CA SER A 27 2.02 4.83 -6.99
C SER A 27 0.87 5.83 -6.97
N ALA A 28 0.59 6.45 -8.13
CA ALA A 28 -0.55 7.36 -8.24
C ALA A 28 -1.88 6.65 -8.01
N LYS A 29 -2.05 5.44 -8.55
CA LYS A 29 -3.25 4.64 -8.31
C LYS A 29 -3.41 4.27 -6.85
N PHE A 30 -2.31 3.94 -6.20
CA PHE A 30 -2.30 3.63 -4.77
C PHE A 30 -2.79 4.84 -3.96
N VAL A 31 -2.20 6.00 -4.20
CA VAL A 31 -2.57 7.25 -3.52
C VAL A 31 -4.04 7.59 -3.75
N GLN A 32 -4.50 7.50 -5.00
CA GLN A 32 -5.88 7.80 -5.34
C GLN A 32 -6.86 6.90 -4.59
N LEU A 33 -6.51 5.63 -4.43
CA LEU A 33 -7.35 4.70 -3.70
C LEU A 33 -7.37 5.02 -2.21
N VAL A 34 -6.22 5.33 -1.63
CA VAL A 34 -6.13 5.73 -0.21
C VAL A 34 -7.04 6.93 0.06
N GLU A 35 -7.05 7.89 -0.86
CA GLU A 35 -7.83 9.12 -0.70
C GLU A 35 -9.33 8.91 -0.69
N LYS A 36 -9.81 7.74 -1.12
CA LYS A 36 -11.23 7.42 -1.12
C LYS A 36 -11.74 6.97 0.25
N TYR A 37 -10.84 6.74 1.20
CA TYR A 37 -11.19 6.18 2.50
C TYR A 37 -10.78 7.11 3.62
N ASP A 38 -11.56 7.09 4.69
CA ASP A 38 -11.21 7.80 5.92
C ASP A 38 -10.22 6.95 6.70
N ALA A 39 -8.97 6.99 6.28
CA ALA A 39 -7.90 6.20 6.87
C ALA A 39 -6.56 6.88 6.61
N THR A 40 -5.63 6.68 7.55
CA THR A 40 -4.24 7.10 7.40
C THR A 40 -3.41 5.86 7.10
N VAL A 41 -2.66 5.88 6.01
CA VAL A 41 -1.93 4.71 5.52
C VAL A 41 -0.44 4.98 5.53
N LYS A 42 0.32 3.99 6.02
CA LYS A 42 1.78 4.01 5.99
C LYS A 42 2.27 2.77 5.27
N VAL A 43 3.27 2.94 4.41
CA VAL A 43 3.84 1.84 3.64
C VAL A 43 5.32 1.75 3.98
N SER A 44 5.78 0.53 4.24
CA SER A 44 7.18 0.29 4.61
C SER A 44 7.78 -0.80 3.73
N ARG A 45 9.08 -0.67 3.47
CA ARG A 45 9.88 -1.71 2.83
C ARG A 45 11.28 -1.64 3.42
N ASN A 46 11.72 -2.75 4.01
CA ASN A 46 12.99 -2.77 4.75
C ASN A 46 12.97 -1.69 5.84
N ASP A 47 13.96 -0.80 5.86
CA ASP A 47 14.04 0.29 6.85
C ASP A 47 13.40 1.59 6.37
N ASP A 48 12.84 1.60 5.17
CA ASP A 48 12.24 2.79 4.59
C ASP A 48 10.74 2.79 4.77
N SER A 49 10.16 3.97 4.89
CA SER A 49 8.71 4.10 4.98
C SER A 49 8.25 5.36 4.27
N ALA A 50 6.97 5.34 3.88
CA ALA A 50 6.35 6.46 3.19
C ALA A 50 4.88 6.53 3.59
N GLY A 51 4.30 7.73 3.53
CA GLY A 51 2.86 7.87 3.66
C GLY A 51 2.16 7.30 2.43
N GLY A 52 1.03 6.64 2.64
CA GLY A 52 0.23 6.11 1.53
C GLY A 52 -0.39 7.18 0.66
N ASP A 53 -0.25 8.44 1.04
CA ASP A 53 -0.73 9.60 0.30
C ASP A 53 0.39 10.33 -0.46
N SER A 54 1.59 9.76 -0.51
CA SER A 54 2.75 10.38 -1.15
C SER A 54 3.22 9.55 -2.34
N ILE A 55 2.97 10.03 -3.56
CA ILE A 55 3.43 9.36 -4.78
C ILE A 55 4.95 9.24 -4.77
N MET A 56 5.64 10.36 -4.47
CA MET A 56 7.11 10.37 -4.42
C MET A 56 7.65 9.42 -3.36
N GLY A 57 7.04 9.43 -2.18
CA GLY A 57 7.45 8.54 -1.11
C GLY A 57 7.35 7.07 -1.49
N LEU A 58 6.24 6.69 -2.13
CA LEU A 58 6.03 5.32 -2.57
C LEU A 58 7.06 4.92 -3.63
N MET A 59 7.35 5.81 -4.57
CA MET A 59 8.36 5.55 -5.60
C MET A 59 9.75 5.35 -4.99
N MET A 60 10.06 6.10 -3.95
CA MET A 60 11.37 6.02 -3.30
C MET A 60 11.57 4.71 -2.53
N LEU A 61 10.52 3.97 -2.25
CA LEU A 61 10.66 2.64 -1.65
C LEU A 61 11.28 1.65 -2.62
N ALA A 62 11.28 1.96 -3.92
CA ALA A 62 11.89 1.14 -4.97
C ALA A 62 11.40 -0.32 -4.94
N ALA A 63 10.12 -0.53 -4.65
CA ALA A 63 9.56 -1.87 -4.53
C ALA A 63 9.29 -2.44 -5.93
N GLY A 64 10.19 -3.29 -6.41
CA GLY A 64 10.05 -3.96 -7.68
C GLY A 64 9.32 -5.28 -7.58
N ILE A 65 9.11 -5.92 -8.73
CA ILE A 65 8.42 -7.21 -8.78
C ILE A 65 9.09 -8.24 -7.86
N GLY A 66 8.27 -8.98 -7.14
CA GLY A 66 8.75 -10.02 -6.22
C GLY A 66 9.08 -9.54 -4.83
N THR A 67 9.19 -8.22 -4.61
CA THR A 67 9.41 -7.68 -3.27
C THR A 67 8.07 -7.53 -2.55
N SER A 68 8.15 -7.38 -1.23
CA SER A 68 6.95 -7.18 -0.41
C SER A 68 6.98 -5.81 0.25
N ILE A 69 5.81 -5.24 0.42
CA ILE A 69 5.63 -4.01 1.20
C ILE A 69 4.74 -4.33 2.38
N THR A 70 4.94 -3.61 3.48
CA THR A 70 4.08 -3.71 4.65
C THR A 70 3.20 -2.47 4.70
N VAL A 71 1.90 -2.67 4.67
CA VAL A 71 0.93 -1.58 4.63
C VAL A 71 0.16 -1.56 5.94
N SER A 72 0.19 -0.41 6.62
CA SER A 72 -0.55 -0.21 7.88
C SER A 72 -1.55 0.90 7.69
N ALA A 73 -2.75 0.71 8.20
CA ALA A 73 -3.81 1.71 8.12
C ALA A 73 -4.48 1.90 9.46
N THR A 74 -4.79 3.15 9.79
CA THR A 74 -5.56 3.52 10.98
C THR A 74 -6.75 4.36 10.54
N GLY A 75 -7.77 4.44 11.38
CA GLY A 75 -8.95 5.25 11.12
C GLY A 75 -10.21 4.43 10.92
N PRO A 76 -11.36 5.11 10.78
CA PRO A 76 -12.65 4.42 10.73
C PRO A 76 -12.81 3.45 9.58
N GLU A 77 -12.13 3.73 8.44
CA GLU A 77 -12.24 2.87 7.25
C GLU A 77 -10.93 2.13 6.94
N ALA A 78 -10.09 1.91 7.97
CA ALA A 78 -8.80 1.27 7.78
C ALA A 78 -8.92 -0.11 7.13
N LYS A 79 -9.86 -0.95 7.58
CA LYS A 79 -10.00 -2.29 7.03
C LYS A 79 -10.44 -2.25 5.57
N GLN A 80 -11.44 -1.44 5.26
CA GLN A 80 -11.92 -1.30 3.88
C GLN A 80 -10.80 -0.81 2.96
N CYS A 81 -10.00 0.13 3.45
CA CYS A 81 -8.88 0.68 2.69
C CYS A 81 -7.82 -0.40 2.44
N ILE A 82 -7.43 -1.14 3.47
CA ILE A 82 -6.43 -2.22 3.34
C ILE A 82 -6.91 -3.29 2.37
N ASP A 83 -8.17 -3.69 2.47
CA ASP A 83 -8.72 -4.71 1.55
C ASP A 83 -8.70 -4.21 0.10
N ALA A 84 -9.06 -2.94 -0.11
CA ALA A 84 -9.03 -2.36 -1.46
C ALA A 84 -7.62 -2.24 -2.01
N LEU A 85 -6.66 -1.84 -1.17
CA LEU A 85 -5.25 -1.76 -1.57
C LEU A 85 -4.68 -3.13 -1.92
N ASP A 86 -5.04 -4.15 -1.14
CA ASP A 86 -4.60 -5.51 -1.40
C ASP A 86 -5.12 -6.00 -2.76
N ALA A 87 -6.37 -5.72 -3.09
CA ALA A 87 -6.93 -6.06 -4.38
C ALA A 87 -6.23 -5.31 -5.51
N LEU A 88 -5.90 -4.04 -5.30
CA LEU A 88 -5.19 -3.25 -6.30
C LEU A 88 -3.79 -3.81 -6.58
N VAL A 89 -3.04 -4.12 -5.53
CA VAL A 89 -1.67 -4.63 -5.65
C VAL A 89 -1.67 -6.03 -6.27
N SER A 90 -2.52 -6.93 -5.78
CA SER A 90 -2.59 -8.29 -6.33
C SER A 90 -3.13 -8.32 -7.75
N GLY A 91 -3.90 -7.30 -8.15
CA GLY A 91 -4.39 -7.13 -9.51
C GLY A 91 -3.42 -6.40 -10.42
N LYS A 92 -2.16 -6.28 -10.04
CA LYS A 92 -1.09 -5.64 -10.82
C LYS A 92 -1.39 -4.18 -11.16
N PHE A 93 -2.12 -3.49 -10.30
CA PHE A 93 -2.55 -2.10 -10.52
C PHE A 93 -3.33 -1.94 -11.83
N GLY A 94 -3.94 -3.02 -12.31
CA GLY A 94 -4.68 -3.00 -13.58
C GLY A 94 -3.79 -2.99 -14.82
N GLU A 95 -2.50 -3.23 -14.69
CA GLU A 95 -1.57 -3.24 -15.83
C GLU A 95 -1.71 -4.53 -16.62
N GLU A 96 -1.63 -4.40 -17.94
CA GLU A 96 -1.54 -5.54 -18.84
C GLU A 96 -0.07 -5.81 -19.11
N GLU A 97 0.36 -7.05 -18.87
CA GLU A 97 1.76 -7.43 -19.02
C GLU A 97 1.92 -8.63 -19.94
#